data_ad025a5eaffa3584972227f9f33e13af
#
_entry.id   ad025a5eaffa3584972227f9f33e13af
#
_cell.length_a   1.000
_cell.length_b   1.000
_cell.length_c   1.000
_cell.angle_alpha   90.00
_cell.angle_beta   90.00
_cell.angle_gamma   90.00
#
_symmetry.space_group_name_H-M   'P 1'
#
loop_
_entity.id
_entity.type
_entity.pdbx_description
1 polymer ?
#
loop_
_entity_poly.entity_id
_entity_poly.type
_entity_poly.pdbx_seq_one_letter_code
_entity_poly.pdbx_strand_id
1 'polypeptide(L)'
;MQKTWRVREADPETQDHLSSALNISKVTAQLLANRGIKTVDVASDFLKCSLASCHSPFLLKDMDKAVSRIKKAISSLELILVYGDYDVDGMTSVTILYSALRNLGAQQVEIYIPNRIEEGYGLNSAAIKKAHKDGVGLIITVDCG
;
A
#
# COMPACT_ATOMS: atom_id res chain seq x y z
N MET A 1 -17.11 21.96 23.84
CA MET A 1 -18.08 21.54 22.80
C MET A 1 -18.48 20.10 23.06
N GLN A 2 -19.76 19.83 23.24
CA GLN A 2 -20.28 18.49 23.46
C GLN A 2 -20.32 17.75 22.10
N LYS A 3 -19.60 16.65 21.98
CA LYS A 3 -19.58 15.83 20.74
C LYS A 3 -20.85 14.99 20.68
N THR A 4 -21.59 15.08 19.58
CA THR A 4 -22.79 14.28 19.33
C THR A 4 -22.44 13.13 18.40
N TRP A 5 -22.75 11.90 18.83
CA TRP A 5 -22.63 10.72 18.00
C TRP A 5 -23.83 10.64 17.04
N ARG A 6 -23.56 10.45 15.74
CA ARG A 6 -24.59 10.13 14.77
C ARG A 6 -24.28 8.75 14.19
N VAL A 7 -25.12 7.78 14.50
CA VAL A 7 -25.05 6.44 13.91
C VAL A 7 -25.80 6.49 12.59
N ARG A 8 -25.14 6.04 11.51
CA ARG A 8 -25.78 5.90 10.21
C ARG A 8 -26.61 4.63 10.22
N GLU A 9 -27.94 4.78 10.15
CA GLU A 9 -28.83 3.64 10.03
C GLU A 9 -28.69 3.01 8.65
N ALA A 10 -28.54 1.68 8.61
CA ALA A 10 -28.62 0.94 7.35
C ALA A 10 -30.09 0.63 7.07
N ASP A 11 -30.39 0.41 5.80
CA ASP A 11 -31.64 -0.20 5.39
C ASP A 11 -31.77 -1.59 6.03
N PRO A 12 -32.82 -1.84 6.88
CA PRO A 12 -32.98 -3.09 7.59
C PRO A 12 -33.05 -4.31 6.63
N GLU A 13 -33.66 -4.14 5.45
CA GLU A 13 -33.77 -5.18 4.45
C GLU A 13 -32.39 -5.63 3.94
N THR A 14 -31.54 -4.65 3.56
CA THR A 14 -30.14 -4.94 3.16
C THR A 14 -29.35 -5.58 4.29
N GLN A 15 -29.53 -5.09 5.52
CA GLN A 15 -28.82 -5.63 6.69
C GLN A 15 -29.20 -7.10 6.95
N ASP A 16 -30.50 -7.43 6.96
CA ASP A 16 -31.00 -8.78 7.21
C ASP A 16 -30.62 -9.73 6.07
N HIS A 17 -30.70 -9.25 4.83
CA HIS A 17 -30.29 -10.04 3.66
C HIS A 17 -28.79 -10.40 3.69
N LEU A 18 -27.89 -9.43 3.89
CA LEU A 18 -26.47 -9.70 3.97
C LEU A 18 -26.11 -10.57 5.17
N SER A 19 -26.73 -10.31 6.34
CA SER A 19 -26.47 -11.06 7.56
C SER A 19 -26.83 -12.55 7.37
N SER A 20 -28.00 -12.82 6.82
CA SER A 20 -28.49 -14.19 6.62
C SER A 20 -27.72 -14.92 5.52
N ALA A 21 -27.49 -14.28 4.38
CA ALA A 21 -26.83 -14.91 3.23
C ALA A 21 -25.35 -15.24 3.48
N LEU A 22 -24.64 -14.39 4.24
CA LEU A 22 -23.21 -14.55 4.51
C LEU A 22 -22.90 -15.14 5.89
N ASN A 23 -23.92 -15.40 6.70
CA ASN A 23 -23.78 -15.85 8.08
C ASN A 23 -22.86 -14.93 8.93
N ILE A 24 -23.07 -13.62 8.80
CA ILE A 24 -22.33 -12.57 9.53
C ILE A 24 -23.25 -11.84 10.49
N SER A 25 -22.67 -11.15 11.48
CA SER A 25 -23.46 -10.36 12.42
C SER A 25 -24.21 -9.20 11.72
N LYS A 26 -25.37 -8.81 12.25
CA LYS A 26 -26.11 -7.62 11.76
C LYS A 26 -25.24 -6.35 11.80
N VAL A 27 -24.35 -6.23 12.78
CA VAL A 27 -23.42 -5.11 12.87
C VAL A 27 -22.45 -5.10 11.69
N THR A 28 -21.88 -6.27 11.36
CA THR A 28 -20.99 -6.41 10.20
C THR A 28 -21.74 -6.09 8.90
N ALA A 29 -22.96 -6.61 8.73
CA ALA A 29 -23.82 -6.32 7.58
C ALA A 29 -24.11 -4.82 7.47
N GLN A 30 -24.39 -4.14 8.56
CA GLN A 30 -24.58 -2.70 8.59
C GLN A 30 -23.32 -1.92 8.18
N LEU A 31 -22.15 -2.33 8.66
CA LEU A 31 -20.88 -1.69 8.28
C LEU A 31 -20.59 -1.84 6.78
N LEU A 32 -20.92 -2.98 6.19
CA LEU A 32 -20.84 -3.20 4.74
C LEU A 32 -21.81 -2.28 3.99
N ALA A 33 -23.08 -2.26 4.40
CA ALA A 33 -24.11 -1.41 3.79
C ALA A 33 -23.75 0.08 3.88
N ASN A 34 -23.19 0.53 5.00
CA ASN A 34 -22.71 1.92 5.19
C ASN A 34 -21.57 2.29 4.23
N ARG A 35 -20.81 1.32 3.74
CA ARG A 35 -19.76 1.46 2.72
C ARG A 35 -20.29 1.33 1.28
N GLY A 36 -21.61 1.20 1.12
CA GLY A 36 -22.24 1.02 -0.19
C GLY A 36 -22.22 -0.42 -0.71
N ILE A 37 -21.77 -1.37 0.09
CA ILE A 37 -21.75 -2.81 -0.27
C ILE A 37 -23.11 -3.40 0.08
N LYS A 38 -23.96 -3.60 -0.92
CA LYS A 38 -25.38 -3.99 -0.75
C LYS A 38 -25.72 -5.37 -1.30
N THR A 39 -24.83 -5.99 -2.09
CA THR A 39 -25.05 -7.31 -2.68
C THR A 39 -24.18 -8.36 -2.03
N VAL A 40 -24.68 -9.61 -2.00
CA VAL A 40 -24.00 -10.75 -1.38
C VAL A 40 -22.66 -11.02 -2.06
N ASP A 41 -22.59 -10.96 -3.37
CA ASP A 41 -21.37 -11.26 -4.13
C ASP A 41 -20.26 -10.25 -3.78
N VAL A 42 -20.56 -8.95 -3.86
CA VAL A 42 -19.59 -7.89 -3.53
C VAL A 42 -19.17 -7.96 -2.05
N ALA A 43 -20.11 -8.26 -1.15
CA ALA A 43 -19.81 -8.43 0.26
C ALA A 43 -18.92 -9.66 0.54
N SER A 44 -19.20 -10.77 -0.15
CA SER A 44 -18.39 -12.00 -0.08
C SER A 44 -16.96 -11.75 -0.56
N ASP A 45 -16.79 -11.07 -1.70
CA ASP A 45 -15.48 -10.73 -2.25
C ASP A 45 -14.71 -9.79 -1.33
N PHE A 46 -15.40 -8.79 -0.77
CA PHE A 46 -14.80 -7.85 0.19
C PHE A 46 -14.31 -8.55 1.46
N LEU A 47 -15.07 -9.53 1.97
CA LEU A 47 -14.73 -10.25 3.21
C LEU A 47 -13.67 -11.35 3.01
N LYS A 48 -13.62 -11.97 1.83
CA LYS A 48 -12.73 -13.11 1.56
C LYS A 48 -11.29 -12.72 1.27
N CYS A 49 -11.00 -11.47 0.94
CA CYS A 49 -9.64 -10.95 0.65
C CYS A 49 -8.71 -12.00 0.05
N SER A 50 -8.74 -12.17 -1.27
CA SER A 50 -7.82 -13.08 -1.95
C SER A 50 -6.97 -12.33 -2.97
N LEU A 51 -5.77 -12.83 -3.24
CA LEU A 51 -4.93 -12.26 -4.32
C LEU A 51 -5.62 -12.35 -5.69
N ALA A 52 -6.53 -13.32 -5.89
CA ALA A 52 -7.33 -13.43 -7.11
C ALA A 52 -8.33 -12.29 -7.28
N SER A 53 -8.73 -11.62 -6.19
CA SER A 53 -9.62 -10.45 -6.21
C SER A 53 -8.90 -9.12 -6.45
N CYS A 54 -7.56 -9.13 -6.51
CA CYS A 54 -6.80 -7.93 -6.79
C CYS A 54 -6.94 -7.51 -8.27
N HIS A 55 -7.11 -6.22 -8.48
CA HIS A 55 -7.05 -5.65 -9.83
C HIS A 55 -5.63 -5.78 -10.40
N SER A 56 -5.53 -5.79 -11.74
CA SER A 56 -4.23 -5.77 -12.39
C SER A 56 -3.45 -4.51 -11.97
N PRO A 57 -2.18 -4.64 -11.51
CA PRO A 57 -1.37 -3.47 -11.14
C PRO A 57 -1.11 -2.53 -12.33
N PHE A 58 -1.24 -3.00 -13.56
CA PHE A 58 -1.11 -2.18 -14.77
C PHE A 58 -2.28 -1.23 -15.03
N LEU A 59 -3.33 -1.28 -14.21
CA LEU A 59 -4.37 -0.23 -14.17
C LEU A 59 -3.89 1.05 -13.46
N LEU A 60 -2.81 0.97 -12.67
CA LEU A 60 -2.18 2.14 -12.09
C LEU A 60 -1.49 2.96 -13.17
N LYS A 61 -1.67 4.27 -13.10
CA LYS A 61 -1.03 5.22 -14.02
C LYS A 61 0.49 5.02 -14.03
N ASP A 62 1.07 4.96 -15.23
CA ASP A 62 2.51 4.85 -15.47
C ASP A 62 3.19 3.60 -14.87
N MET A 63 2.45 2.56 -14.51
CA MET A 63 3.01 1.30 -13.99
C MET A 63 3.98 0.64 -14.99
N ASP A 64 3.65 0.66 -16.26
CA ASP A 64 4.49 0.15 -17.35
C ASP A 64 5.84 0.89 -17.43
N LYS A 65 5.84 2.22 -17.26
CA LYS A 65 7.04 3.05 -17.21
C LYS A 65 7.89 2.74 -15.98
N ALA A 66 7.25 2.63 -14.82
CA ALA A 66 7.93 2.29 -13.56
C ALA A 66 8.62 0.93 -13.66
N VAL A 67 7.89 -0.10 -14.14
CA VAL A 67 8.45 -1.44 -14.34
C VAL A 67 9.61 -1.42 -15.33
N SER A 68 9.47 -0.70 -16.44
CA SER A 68 10.53 -0.57 -17.45
C SER A 68 11.77 0.13 -16.87
N ARG A 69 11.58 1.17 -16.04
CA ARG A 69 12.68 1.90 -15.39
C ARG A 69 13.43 1.02 -14.38
N ILE A 70 12.71 0.24 -13.59
CA ILE A 70 13.30 -0.71 -12.63
C ILE A 70 14.09 -1.78 -13.38
N LYS A 71 13.51 -2.40 -14.42
CA LYS A 71 14.22 -3.40 -15.25
C LYS A 71 15.51 -2.84 -15.86
N LYS A 72 15.46 -1.59 -16.33
CA LYS A 72 16.66 -0.90 -16.84
C LYS A 72 17.72 -0.73 -15.75
N ALA A 73 17.35 -0.29 -14.55
CA ALA A 73 18.28 -0.12 -13.43
C ALA A 73 18.97 -1.45 -13.08
N ILE A 74 18.20 -2.56 -13.02
CA ILE A 74 18.73 -3.90 -12.75
C ILE A 74 19.73 -4.32 -13.84
N SER A 75 19.34 -4.19 -15.11
CA SER A 75 20.20 -4.62 -16.24
C SER A 75 21.46 -3.78 -16.40
N SER A 76 21.40 -2.51 -16.03
CA SER A 76 22.54 -1.57 -16.07
C SER A 76 23.37 -1.56 -14.79
N LEU A 77 23.05 -2.42 -13.81
CA LEU A 77 23.74 -2.52 -12.52
C LEU A 77 23.74 -1.19 -11.75
N GLU A 78 22.69 -0.38 -11.92
CA GLU A 78 22.55 0.88 -11.19
C GLU A 78 22.34 0.62 -9.70
N LEU A 79 22.85 1.49 -8.85
CA LEU A 79 22.54 1.50 -7.43
C LEU A 79 21.08 1.96 -7.23
N ILE A 80 20.25 1.10 -6.65
CA ILE A 80 18.84 1.35 -6.34
C ILE A 80 18.71 1.63 -4.85
N LEU A 81 18.10 2.76 -4.48
CA LEU A 81 17.77 3.10 -3.11
C LEU A 81 16.28 2.89 -2.87
N VAL A 82 15.93 2.03 -1.91
CA VAL A 82 14.57 1.89 -1.40
C VAL A 82 14.43 2.82 -0.21
N TYR A 83 13.65 3.87 -0.39
CA TYR A 83 13.41 4.90 0.63
C TYR A 83 12.04 4.64 1.29
N GLY A 84 12.00 4.30 2.56
CA GLY A 84 10.79 4.01 3.30
C GLY A 84 10.50 4.96 4.44
N ASP A 85 9.50 4.59 5.25
CA ASP A 85 9.19 5.24 6.51
C ASP A 85 9.57 4.36 7.70
N TYR A 86 9.59 4.95 8.88
CA TYR A 86 10.06 4.34 10.14
C TYR A 86 8.98 3.56 10.90
N ASP A 87 7.73 3.57 10.44
CA ASP A 87 6.65 2.78 11.05
C ASP A 87 6.57 1.35 10.48
N VAL A 88 5.61 0.57 10.96
CA VAL A 88 5.47 -0.84 10.57
C VAL A 88 5.17 -0.98 9.09
N ASP A 89 4.34 -0.10 8.52
CA ASP A 89 3.95 -0.17 7.12
C ASP A 89 5.13 0.19 6.22
N GLY A 90 5.90 1.24 6.57
CA GLY A 90 7.13 1.59 5.89
C GLY A 90 8.19 0.49 5.96
N MET A 91 8.46 -0.06 7.15
CA MET A 91 9.44 -1.12 7.36
C MET A 91 9.09 -2.40 6.59
N THR A 92 7.82 -2.81 6.61
CA THR A 92 7.36 -4.01 5.88
C THR A 92 7.38 -3.79 4.37
N SER A 93 6.97 -2.62 3.89
CA SER A 93 7.02 -2.24 2.46
C SER A 93 8.45 -2.24 1.93
N VAL A 94 9.40 -1.65 2.67
CA VAL A 94 10.84 -1.68 2.34
C VAL A 94 11.34 -3.10 2.24
N THR A 95 11.01 -3.95 3.22
CA THR A 95 11.46 -5.35 3.26
C THR A 95 10.96 -6.15 2.07
N ILE A 96 9.68 -5.98 1.71
CA ILE A 96 9.07 -6.65 0.55
C ILE A 96 9.74 -6.19 -0.74
N LEU A 97 9.89 -4.88 -0.94
CA LEU A 97 10.47 -4.34 -2.17
C LEU A 97 11.95 -4.68 -2.31
N TYR A 98 12.73 -4.54 -1.23
CA TYR A 98 14.14 -4.95 -1.22
C TYR A 98 14.30 -6.42 -1.61
N SER A 99 13.54 -7.30 -0.96
CA SER A 99 13.58 -8.75 -1.25
C SER A 99 13.18 -9.06 -2.67
N ALA A 100 12.14 -8.39 -3.19
CA ALA A 100 11.69 -8.56 -4.57
C ALA A 100 12.78 -8.11 -5.57
N LEU A 101 13.40 -6.94 -5.36
CA LEU A 101 14.49 -6.45 -6.23
C LEU A 101 15.69 -7.40 -6.22
N ARG A 102 16.10 -7.90 -5.05
CA ARG A 102 17.19 -8.88 -4.93
C ARG A 102 16.87 -10.18 -5.68
N ASN A 103 15.65 -10.70 -5.53
CA ASN A 103 15.19 -11.89 -6.23
C ASN A 103 15.10 -11.70 -7.75
N LEU A 104 14.85 -10.48 -8.22
CA LEU A 104 14.88 -10.13 -9.65
C LEU A 104 16.28 -9.90 -10.20
N GLY A 105 17.32 -10.07 -9.39
CA GLY A 105 18.71 -9.99 -9.80
C GLY A 105 19.37 -8.62 -9.62
N ALA A 106 18.74 -7.67 -8.92
CA ALA A 106 19.38 -6.41 -8.59
C ALA A 106 20.59 -6.64 -7.66
N GLN A 107 21.78 -6.28 -8.11
CA GLN A 107 23.02 -6.52 -7.35
C GLN A 107 23.27 -5.42 -6.31
N GLN A 108 22.91 -4.18 -6.62
CA GLN A 108 23.16 -3.01 -5.81
C GLN A 108 21.81 -2.42 -5.34
N VAL A 109 21.39 -2.79 -4.14
CA VAL A 109 20.16 -2.26 -3.51
C VAL A 109 20.51 -1.85 -2.09
N GLU A 110 20.24 -0.59 -1.78
CA GLU A 110 20.35 -0.02 -0.45
C GLU A 110 18.99 0.38 0.10
N ILE A 111 18.92 0.50 1.41
CA ILE A 111 17.71 0.90 2.14
C ILE A 111 18.01 2.20 2.87
N TYR A 112 17.04 3.11 2.85
CA TYR A 112 17.05 4.30 3.68
C TYR A 112 15.73 4.43 4.43
N ILE A 113 15.84 4.57 5.74
CA ILE A 113 14.71 4.86 6.63
C ILE A 113 15.09 6.10 7.43
N PRO A 114 14.30 7.19 7.34
CA PRO A 114 14.63 8.43 8.04
C PRO A 114 14.56 8.27 9.55
N ASN A 115 15.39 9.02 10.26
CA ASN A 115 15.32 9.08 11.71
C ASN A 115 14.09 9.91 12.13
N ARG A 116 13.18 9.27 12.88
CA ARG A 116 11.92 9.89 13.33
C ARG A 116 12.09 11.22 14.05
N ILE A 117 13.15 11.34 14.86
CA ILE A 117 13.37 12.51 15.71
C ILE A 117 14.10 13.62 14.98
N GLU A 118 15.11 13.27 14.17
CA GLU A 118 16.02 14.23 13.54
C GLU A 118 15.53 14.67 12.16
N GLU A 119 14.90 13.75 11.39
CA GLU A 119 14.54 13.99 9.99
C GLU A 119 13.04 14.12 9.77
N GLY A 120 12.22 13.56 10.67
CA GLY A 120 10.77 13.58 10.57
C GLY A 120 10.21 12.61 9.53
N TYR A 121 8.95 12.83 9.13
CA TYR A 121 8.23 11.97 8.19
C TYR A 121 8.45 12.40 6.73
N GLY A 122 8.54 11.41 5.85
CA GLY A 122 8.53 11.59 4.41
C GLY A 122 9.91 11.87 3.82
N LEU A 123 9.92 12.30 2.57
CA LEU A 123 11.14 12.58 1.82
C LEU A 123 11.81 13.88 2.31
N ASN A 124 13.10 13.79 2.60
CA ASN A 124 13.89 14.99 2.91
C ASN A 124 14.98 15.28 1.86
N SER A 125 15.21 16.55 1.62
CA SER A 125 16.15 17.01 0.58
C SER A 125 17.61 16.65 0.89
N ALA A 126 17.97 16.48 2.17
CA ALA A 126 19.32 16.12 2.57
C ALA A 126 19.63 14.66 2.19
N ALA A 127 18.68 13.74 2.45
CA ALA A 127 18.80 12.35 2.06
C ALA A 127 18.89 12.18 0.53
N ILE A 128 18.08 12.93 -0.25
CA ILE A 128 18.13 12.87 -1.72
C ILE A 128 19.48 13.40 -2.23
N LYS A 129 19.99 14.50 -1.67
CA LYS A 129 21.32 15.03 -2.04
C LYS A 129 22.43 14.05 -1.69
N LYS A 130 22.32 13.37 -0.56
CA LYS A 130 23.26 12.32 -0.17
C LYS A 130 23.21 11.16 -1.15
N ALA A 131 22.02 10.62 -1.46
CA ALA A 131 21.83 9.57 -2.44
C ALA A 131 22.46 9.92 -3.81
N HIS A 132 22.28 11.16 -4.26
CA HIS A 132 22.94 11.65 -5.50
C HIS A 132 24.46 11.60 -5.42
N LYS A 133 25.05 12.05 -4.30
CA LYS A 133 26.51 12.01 -4.09
C LYS A 133 27.04 10.58 -4.04
N ASP A 134 26.27 9.67 -3.48
CA ASP A 134 26.60 8.25 -3.33
C ASP A 134 26.41 7.46 -4.64
N GLY A 135 25.97 8.13 -5.73
CA GLY A 135 25.84 7.54 -7.07
C GLY A 135 24.55 6.72 -7.27
N VAL A 136 23.52 6.95 -6.44
CA VAL A 136 22.21 6.29 -6.63
C VAL A 136 21.60 6.67 -7.97
N GLY A 137 21.34 5.66 -8.81
CA GLY A 137 20.73 5.82 -10.14
C GLY A 137 19.20 5.83 -10.12
N LEU A 138 18.59 5.17 -9.12
CA LEU A 138 17.14 5.09 -8.96
C LEU A 138 16.75 5.12 -7.49
N ILE A 139 15.82 5.98 -7.12
CA ILE A 139 15.17 5.98 -5.81
C ILE A 139 13.74 5.45 -5.99
N ILE A 140 13.34 4.49 -5.17
CA ILE A 140 11.97 4.00 -5.11
C ILE A 140 11.45 4.28 -3.70
N THR A 141 10.39 5.07 -3.61
CA THR A 141 9.78 5.42 -2.32
C THR A 141 8.63 4.49 -1.99
N VAL A 142 8.51 4.12 -0.74
CA VAL A 142 7.40 3.32 -0.21
C VAL A 142 6.90 3.95 1.08
N ASP A 143 5.57 4.09 1.19
CA ASP A 143 4.90 4.62 2.38
C ASP A 143 5.40 6.01 2.85
N CYS A 144 5.74 6.87 1.91
CA CYS A 144 6.29 8.21 2.18
C CYS A 144 5.31 9.36 1.89
N GLY A 145 4.02 9.09 1.71
CA GLY A 145 2.96 10.09 1.52
C GLY A 145 2.85 10.63 0.12
#